data_16e0899d2a048a0e3aab6c16259b097d
#
_entry.id   16e0899d2a048a0e3aab6c16259b097d
#
_cell.length_a   1.000
_cell.length_b   1.000
_cell.length_c   1.000
_cell.angle_alpha   90.00
_cell.angle_beta   90.00
_cell.angle_gamma   90.00
#
_symmetry.space_group_name_H-M   'P 1'
#
loop_
_entity.id
_entity.type
_entity.pdbx_description
1 polymer ?
#
loop_
_entity_poly.entity_id
_entity_poly.type
_entity_poly.pdbx_seq_one_letter_code
_entity_poly.pdbx_strand_id
1 'polypeptide(L)'
;MADKSGTGADRRRRFEDEALPHLDALYTMALRLSRNPDDANDLLQETVLRAYRFFHQFESGTNCRAWMLTILFNNFRNGYRKSSREQPAASAEEFERKLENESLRAEAGGSNPETILSGQGMEGEVETALKGLPAEFREALLLVDVEELSYLEVSGVLNVPIGTVKSRVSRGRAILRDMLASFAKERGIIPS
;
A
#
# COMPACT_ATOMS: atom_id res chain seq x y z
N MET A 1 -36.54 6.41 -11.54
CA MET A 1 -36.70 5.90 -10.16
C MET A 1 -36.45 4.41 -10.20
N ALA A 2 -35.21 3.97 -9.94
CA ALA A 2 -34.85 2.55 -9.96
C ALA A 2 -35.19 1.95 -8.59
N ASP A 3 -35.91 0.84 -8.63
CA ASP A 3 -36.35 0.04 -7.50
C ASP A 3 -35.18 -0.36 -6.57
N LYS A 4 -35.17 0.17 -5.35
CA LYS A 4 -34.17 -0.12 -4.31
C LYS A 4 -34.57 -1.29 -3.37
N SER A 5 -35.56 -2.09 -3.74
CA SER A 5 -36.08 -3.19 -2.92
C SER A 5 -35.68 -4.57 -3.44
N GLY A 6 -34.39 -4.79 -3.72
CA GLY A 6 -33.87 -6.14 -3.85
C GLY A 6 -34.00 -6.87 -2.49
N THR A 7 -34.51 -8.10 -2.49
CA THR A 7 -34.58 -8.92 -1.28
C THR A 7 -33.19 -9.06 -0.67
N GLY A 8 -33.07 -9.31 0.63
CA GLY A 8 -31.75 -9.51 1.29
C GLY A 8 -30.90 -10.57 0.59
N ALA A 9 -31.52 -11.54 -0.07
CA ALA A 9 -30.89 -12.57 -0.89
C ALA A 9 -30.26 -11.98 -2.17
N ASP A 10 -30.95 -11.07 -2.86
CA ASP A 10 -30.42 -10.44 -4.09
C ASP A 10 -29.22 -9.53 -3.77
N ARG A 11 -29.29 -8.81 -2.66
CA ARG A 11 -28.17 -7.98 -2.19
C ARG A 11 -26.95 -8.82 -1.85
N ARG A 12 -27.16 -9.96 -1.17
CA ARG A 12 -26.08 -10.88 -0.82
C ARG A 12 -25.43 -11.45 -2.07
N ARG A 13 -26.20 -11.94 -3.02
CA ARG A 13 -25.71 -12.50 -4.27
C ARG A 13 -24.89 -11.48 -5.06
N ARG A 14 -25.42 -10.27 -5.23
CA ARG A 14 -24.70 -9.19 -5.90
C ARG A 14 -23.38 -8.84 -5.19
N PHE A 15 -23.35 -8.81 -3.86
CA PHE A 15 -22.12 -8.61 -3.12
C PHE A 15 -21.13 -9.73 -3.35
N GLU A 16 -21.60 -11.00 -3.33
CA GLU A 16 -20.76 -12.15 -3.60
C GLU A 16 -20.17 -12.08 -5.01
N ASP A 17 -20.96 -11.79 -6.02
CA ASP A 17 -20.52 -11.69 -7.41
C ASP A 17 -19.52 -10.55 -7.64
N GLU A 18 -19.69 -9.39 -6.99
CA GLU A 18 -18.87 -8.21 -7.21
C GLU A 18 -17.65 -8.14 -6.29
N ALA A 19 -17.73 -8.60 -5.05
CA ALA A 19 -16.69 -8.42 -4.04
C ALA A 19 -15.75 -9.62 -3.85
N LEU A 20 -16.29 -10.87 -3.90
CA LEU A 20 -15.46 -12.05 -3.63
C LEU A 20 -14.29 -12.24 -4.60
N PRO A 21 -14.37 -11.90 -5.90
CA PRO A 21 -13.24 -12.03 -6.82
C PRO A 21 -12.01 -11.19 -6.41
N HIS A 22 -12.18 -10.19 -5.52
CA HIS A 22 -11.11 -9.29 -5.10
C HIS A 22 -10.48 -9.66 -3.76
N LEU A 23 -10.94 -10.71 -3.07
CA LEU A 23 -10.48 -11.03 -1.71
C LEU A 23 -8.98 -11.33 -1.64
N ASP A 24 -8.42 -12.04 -2.61
CA ASP A 24 -6.99 -12.38 -2.62
C ASP A 24 -6.12 -11.12 -2.77
N ALA A 25 -6.51 -10.19 -3.64
CA ALA A 25 -5.83 -8.91 -3.79
C ALA A 25 -5.92 -8.08 -2.50
N LEU A 26 -7.10 -8.03 -1.86
CA LEU A 26 -7.31 -7.33 -0.60
C LEU A 26 -6.49 -7.95 0.55
N TYR A 27 -6.42 -9.30 0.62
CA TYR A 27 -5.58 -9.97 1.61
C TYR A 27 -4.11 -9.66 1.41
N THR A 28 -3.63 -9.74 0.17
CA THR A 28 -2.25 -9.40 -0.19
C THR A 28 -1.92 -7.96 0.21
N MET A 29 -2.83 -7.02 -0.06
CA MET A 29 -2.67 -5.63 0.35
C MET A 29 -2.69 -5.48 1.88
N ALA A 30 -3.62 -6.14 2.58
CA ALA A 30 -3.68 -6.14 4.04
C ALA A 30 -2.37 -6.66 4.65
N LEU A 31 -1.81 -7.74 4.10
CA LEU A 31 -0.54 -8.32 4.54
C LEU A 31 0.64 -7.35 4.34
N ARG A 32 0.70 -6.65 3.20
CA ARG A 32 1.72 -5.63 2.92
C ARG A 32 1.62 -4.42 3.84
N LEU A 33 0.41 -4.07 4.28
CA LEU A 33 0.17 -2.96 5.21
C LEU A 33 0.49 -3.34 6.65
N SER A 34 -0.06 -4.46 7.15
CA SER A 34 0.06 -4.89 8.55
C SER A 34 1.39 -5.58 8.86
N ARG A 35 2.00 -6.25 7.87
CA ARG A 35 3.22 -7.06 8.00
C ARG A 35 3.07 -8.24 8.95
N ASN A 36 1.85 -8.60 9.30
CA ASN A 36 1.49 -9.69 10.18
C ASN A 36 0.29 -10.43 9.60
N PRO A 37 0.33 -11.76 9.42
CA PRO A 37 -0.78 -12.53 8.85
C PRO A 37 -2.09 -12.46 9.67
N ASP A 38 -1.98 -12.43 11.01
CA ASP A 38 -3.17 -12.37 11.87
C ASP A 38 -3.84 -11.00 11.75
N ASP A 39 -3.06 -9.92 11.84
CA ASP A 39 -3.56 -8.56 11.63
C ASP A 39 -4.14 -8.36 10.20
N ALA A 40 -3.52 -9.01 9.19
CA ALA A 40 -4.02 -8.96 7.82
C ALA A 40 -5.38 -9.64 7.69
N ASN A 41 -5.56 -10.80 8.33
CA ASN A 41 -6.84 -11.50 8.37
C ASN A 41 -7.91 -10.67 9.07
N ASP A 42 -7.60 -10.10 10.21
CA ASP A 42 -8.55 -9.25 10.96
C ASP A 42 -8.94 -8.02 10.15
N LEU A 43 -7.96 -7.36 9.51
CA LEU A 43 -8.20 -6.21 8.63
C LEU A 43 -9.07 -6.59 7.43
N LEU A 44 -8.82 -7.74 6.79
CA LEU A 44 -9.63 -8.23 5.70
C LEU A 44 -11.07 -8.51 6.15
N GLN A 45 -11.25 -9.24 7.24
CA GLN A 45 -12.57 -9.57 7.78
C GLN A 45 -13.37 -8.31 8.11
N GLU A 46 -12.77 -7.35 8.80
CA GLU A 46 -13.44 -6.07 9.09
C GLU A 46 -13.79 -5.32 7.81
N THR A 47 -12.90 -5.34 6.81
CA THR A 47 -13.15 -4.71 5.51
C THR A 47 -14.34 -5.33 4.80
N VAL A 48 -14.42 -6.66 4.74
CA VAL A 48 -15.53 -7.40 4.10
C VAL A 48 -16.85 -7.12 4.83
N LEU A 49 -16.84 -7.16 6.16
CA LEU A 49 -18.05 -6.88 6.97
C LEU A 49 -18.55 -5.44 6.74
N ARG A 50 -17.66 -4.47 6.70
CA ARG A 50 -18.02 -3.07 6.39
C ARG A 50 -18.48 -2.91 4.95
N ALA A 51 -17.79 -3.52 3.99
CA ALA A 51 -18.18 -3.51 2.59
C ALA A 51 -19.60 -4.08 2.43
N TYR A 52 -19.89 -5.23 3.02
CA TYR A 52 -21.25 -5.80 2.98
C TYR A 52 -22.30 -4.88 3.61
N ARG A 53 -21.98 -4.28 4.77
CA ARG A 53 -22.90 -3.34 5.45
C ARG A 53 -23.22 -2.13 4.58
N PHE A 54 -22.21 -1.57 3.90
CA PHE A 54 -22.33 -0.36 3.10
C PHE A 54 -22.51 -0.62 1.60
N PHE A 55 -22.71 -1.87 1.18
CA PHE A 55 -22.85 -2.26 -0.22
C PHE A 55 -23.96 -1.51 -0.97
N HIS A 56 -24.99 -1.06 -0.24
CA HIS A 56 -26.05 -0.22 -0.82
C HIS A 56 -25.56 1.16 -1.30
N GLN A 57 -24.35 1.58 -0.91
CA GLN A 57 -23.69 2.80 -1.36
C GLN A 57 -22.75 2.57 -2.53
N PHE A 58 -22.46 1.29 -2.83
CA PHE A 58 -21.63 0.94 -3.98
C PHE A 58 -22.44 1.11 -5.27
N GLU A 59 -21.88 1.85 -6.23
CA GLU A 59 -22.47 2.06 -7.55
C GLU A 59 -22.01 0.96 -8.50
N SER A 60 -22.95 0.09 -8.90
CA SER A 60 -22.66 -1.00 -9.83
C SER A 60 -22.09 -0.48 -11.15
N GLY A 61 -21.09 -1.19 -11.67
CA GLY A 61 -20.38 -0.81 -12.89
C GLY A 61 -19.19 0.13 -12.64
N THR A 62 -18.97 0.56 -11.38
CA THR A 62 -17.72 1.22 -10.99
C THR A 62 -16.68 0.20 -10.51
N ASN A 63 -15.47 0.65 -10.19
CA ASN A 63 -14.38 -0.22 -9.74
C ASN A 63 -14.61 -0.72 -8.29
N CYS A 64 -15.20 -1.91 -8.14
CA CYS A 64 -15.47 -2.53 -6.83
C CYS A 64 -14.19 -2.73 -6.02
N ARG A 65 -13.07 -3.12 -6.66
CA ARG A 65 -11.78 -3.29 -5.99
C ARG A 65 -11.29 -1.97 -5.39
N ALA A 66 -11.32 -0.87 -6.13
CA ALA A 66 -10.94 0.45 -5.62
C ALA A 66 -11.83 0.89 -4.45
N TRP A 67 -13.13 0.62 -4.53
CA TRP A 67 -14.07 0.91 -3.44
C TRP A 67 -13.75 0.08 -2.18
N MET A 68 -13.48 -1.22 -2.32
CA MET A 68 -13.09 -2.07 -1.19
C MET A 68 -11.72 -1.68 -0.61
N LEU A 69 -10.75 -1.31 -1.45
CA LEU A 69 -9.46 -0.78 -1.00
C LEU A 69 -9.62 0.52 -0.20
N THR A 70 -10.57 1.39 -0.57
CA THR A 70 -10.89 2.59 0.22
C THR A 70 -11.32 2.21 1.65
N ILE A 71 -12.17 1.20 1.79
CA ILE A 71 -12.61 0.71 3.10
C ILE A 71 -11.44 0.11 3.88
N LEU A 72 -10.61 -0.72 3.22
CA LEU A 72 -9.44 -1.37 3.81
C LEU A 72 -8.43 -0.33 4.35
N PHE A 73 -8.06 0.66 3.54
CA PHE A 73 -7.14 1.71 3.97
C PHE A 73 -7.70 2.57 5.10
N ASN A 74 -8.99 2.86 5.09
CA ASN A 74 -9.66 3.57 6.19
C ASN A 74 -9.64 2.75 7.49
N ASN A 75 -9.91 1.45 7.41
CA ASN A 75 -9.83 0.54 8.56
C ASN A 75 -8.40 0.45 9.10
N PHE A 76 -7.41 0.27 8.23
CA PHE A 76 -6.01 0.21 8.60
C PHE A 76 -5.55 1.49 9.33
N ARG A 77 -5.84 2.66 8.76
CA ARG A 77 -5.47 3.94 9.37
C ARG A 77 -6.16 4.17 10.71
N ASN A 78 -7.42 3.78 10.85
CA ASN A 78 -8.15 3.92 12.10
C ASN A 78 -7.64 2.94 13.17
N GLY A 79 -7.31 1.70 12.81
CA GLY A 79 -6.70 0.70 13.67
C GLY A 79 -5.29 1.13 14.11
N TYR A 80 -4.47 1.56 13.16
CA TYR A 80 -3.10 2.02 13.42
C TYR A 80 -3.05 3.27 14.31
N ARG A 81 -3.96 4.23 14.13
CA ARG A 81 -4.09 5.39 15.03
C ARG A 81 -4.43 4.99 16.47
N LYS A 82 -5.10 3.86 16.67
CA LYS A 82 -5.48 3.35 18.00
C LYS A 82 -4.32 2.64 18.68
N SER A 83 -3.47 1.95 17.92
CA SER A 83 -2.30 1.21 18.43
C SER A 83 -1.01 2.04 18.42
N SER A 84 -0.86 2.98 17.49
CA SER A 84 0.33 3.81 17.28
C SER A 84 0.41 5.06 18.17
N ARG A 85 -0.26 5.08 19.32
CA ARG A 85 0.07 6.05 20.38
C ARG A 85 1.50 5.86 20.95
N GLU A 86 2.21 4.81 20.51
CA GLU A 86 3.51 4.43 21.06
C GLU A 86 4.73 4.58 20.14
N GLN A 87 4.58 4.77 18.83
CA GLN A 87 5.74 5.12 17.97
C GLN A 87 5.30 5.93 16.75
N PRO A 88 5.69 7.20 16.59
CA PRO A 88 5.50 7.92 15.35
C PRO A 88 6.39 7.31 14.26
N ALA A 89 5.80 6.78 13.20
CA ALA A 89 6.55 6.48 11.98
C ALA A 89 7.19 7.78 11.47
N ALA A 90 8.47 7.74 11.11
CA ALA A 90 9.17 8.88 10.54
C ALA A 90 8.34 9.46 9.39
N SER A 91 8.13 10.76 9.38
CA SER A 91 7.41 11.43 8.29
C SER A 91 8.23 11.33 7.00
N ALA A 92 7.56 11.44 5.83
CA ALA A 92 8.27 11.49 4.55
C ALA A 92 9.36 12.57 4.53
N GLU A 93 9.10 13.71 5.16
CA GLU A 93 10.06 14.83 5.28
C GLU A 93 11.27 14.47 6.14
N GLU A 94 11.08 13.70 7.22
CA GLU A 94 12.21 13.20 8.03
C GLU A 94 13.01 12.14 7.30
N PHE A 95 12.36 11.30 6.49
CA PHE A 95 13.02 10.29 5.69
C PHE A 95 13.80 10.91 4.53
N GLU A 96 13.21 11.88 3.80
CA GLU A 96 13.91 12.64 2.75
C GLU A 96 15.14 13.34 3.31
N ARG A 97 15.02 13.98 4.47
CA ARG A 97 16.15 14.64 5.16
C ARG A 97 17.24 13.66 5.60
N LYS A 98 16.88 12.42 5.98
CA LYS A 98 17.87 11.37 6.27
C LYS A 98 18.59 10.92 5.01
N LEU A 99 17.86 10.70 3.91
CA LEU A 99 18.46 10.33 2.61
C LEU A 99 19.39 11.40 2.07
N GLU A 100 19.01 12.70 2.16
CA GLU A 100 19.88 13.80 1.79
C GLU A 100 21.16 13.83 2.64
N ASN A 101 21.03 13.61 3.95
CA ASN A 101 22.17 13.54 4.86
C ASN A 101 23.04 12.29 4.64
N GLU A 102 22.45 11.16 4.26
CA GLU A 102 23.18 9.93 3.94
C GLU A 102 23.88 10.03 2.58
N SER A 103 23.26 10.65 1.59
CA SER A 103 23.91 10.95 0.30
C SER A 103 25.13 11.86 0.47
N LEU A 104 25.02 12.90 1.31
CA LEU A 104 26.14 13.78 1.66
C LEU A 104 27.23 13.03 2.47
N ARG A 105 26.88 12.00 3.24
CA ARG A 105 27.81 11.16 3.98
C ARG A 105 28.44 10.05 3.13
N ALA A 106 27.73 9.52 2.14
CA ALA A 106 28.25 8.54 1.20
C ALA A 106 29.37 9.13 0.32
N GLU A 107 29.27 10.42 -0.02
CA GLU A 107 30.38 11.17 -0.65
C GLU A 107 31.58 11.37 0.30
N ALA A 108 31.40 11.20 1.60
CA ALA A 108 32.44 11.29 2.63
C ALA A 108 32.96 9.91 3.12
N GLY A 109 32.62 8.80 2.47
CA GLY A 109 33.19 7.47 2.70
C GLY A 109 32.78 6.83 4.02
N GLY A 110 31.62 6.23 4.09
CA GLY A 110 31.22 5.44 5.28
C GLY A 110 29.85 4.80 5.14
N SER A 111 29.74 3.69 4.46
CA SER A 111 28.54 2.85 4.48
C SER A 111 28.79 1.62 5.34
N ASN A 112 27.92 1.40 6.31
CA ASN A 112 27.85 0.12 7.01
C ASN A 112 26.54 -0.58 6.59
N PRO A 113 26.61 -1.66 5.78
CA PRO A 113 25.44 -2.39 5.31
C PRO A 113 25.27 -3.71 6.07
N GLU A 114 25.00 -3.67 7.36
CA GLU A 114 24.93 -4.91 8.15
C GLU A 114 23.51 -5.40 8.49
N THR A 115 22.47 -5.04 7.77
CA THR A 115 21.11 -5.47 8.18
C THR A 115 20.24 -6.05 7.07
N ILE A 116 20.79 -6.55 5.96
CA ILE A 116 19.98 -7.20 4.92
C ILE A 116 20.65 -8.48 4.43
N LEU A 117 20.59 -9.53 5.22
CA LEU A 117 20.91 -10.89 4.78
C LEU A 117 19.92 -11.90 5.34
N SER A 118 18.80 -12.08 4.68
CA SER A 118 18.18 -13.40 4.60
C SER A 118 17.45 -13.51 3.26
N GLY A 119 18.18 -14.21 2.38
CA GLY A 119 17.95 -14.42 0.98
C GLY A 119 16.55 -14.82 0.58
N GLN A 120 16.27 -14.53 -0.60
CA GLN A 120 15.48 -15.25 -1.58
C GLN A 120 15.20 -14.28 -2.71
N GLY A 121 15.96 -14.35 -3.80
CA GLY A 121 15.62 -13.80 -5.09
C GLY A 121 15.34 -12.28 -5.18
N MET A 122 15.22 -11.78 -6.38
CA MET A 122 14.89 -10.38 -6.69
C MET A 122 13.55 -9.92 -6.05
N GLU A 123 12.59 -10.85 -5.86
CA GLU A 123 11.30 -10.55 -5.23
C GLU A 123 11.44 -10.15 -3.75
N GLY A 124 12.31 -10.84 -3.00
CA GLY A 124 12.57 -10.54 -1.60
C GLY A 124 13.24 -9.18 -1.39
N GLU A 125 14.09 -8.77 -2.32
CA GLU A 125 14.78 -7.47 -2.26
C GLU A 125 13.83 -6.31 -2.58
N VAL A 126 12.96 -6.48 -3.59
CA VAL A 126 11.92 -5.50 -3.90
C VAL A 126 10.97 -5.34 -2.71
N GLU A 127 10.58 -6.45 -2.07
CA GLU A 127 9.73 -6.41 -0.87
C GLU A 127 10.44 -5.70 0.30
N THR A 128 11.73 -5.98 0.50
CA THR A 128 12.54 -5.33 1.53
C THR A 128 12.68 -3.83 1.26
N ALA A 129 12.97 -3.44 0.01
CA ALA A 129 13.04 -2.05 -0.39
C ALA A 129 11.69 -1.32 -0.21
N LEU A 130 10.57 -1.96 -0.58
CA LEU A 130 9.23 -1.43 -0.33
C LEU A 130 8.94 -1.27 1.17
N LYS A 131 9.39 -2.21 2.01
CA LYS A 131 9.27 -2.11 3.48
C LYS A 131 10.06 -0.94 4.05
N GLY A 132 11.18 -0.59 3.44
CA GLY A 132 12.02 0.54 3.82
C GLY A 132 11.43 1.91 3.47
N LEU A 133 10.50 1.98 2.50
CA LEU A 133 9.85 3.24 2.14
C LEU A 133 8.96 3.79 3.24
N PRO A 134 8.86 5.12 3.41
CA PRO A 134 7.81 5.76 4.18
C PRO A 134 6.43 5.27 3.75
N ALA A 135 5.52 5.09 4.72
CA ALA A 135 4.21 4.50 4.49
C ALA A 135 3.44 5.18 3.35
N GLU A 136 3.49 6.50 3.28
CA GLU A 136 2.77 7.29 2.27
C GLU A 136 3.28 7.10 0.83
N PHE A 137 4.57 6.86 0.64
CA PHE A 137 5.14 6.54 -0.68
C PHE A 137 4.83 5.09 -1.04
N ARG A 138 5.00 4.18 -0.08
CA ARG A 138 4.69 2.77 -0.27
C ARG A 138 3.22 2.53 -0.61
N GLU A 139 2.29 3.15 0.11
CA GLU A 139 0.85 3.05 -0.14
C GLU A 139 0.51 3.52 -1.56
N ALA A 140 1.05 4.67 -1.98
CA ALA A 140 0.81 5.20 -3.31
C ALA A 140 1.36 4.29 -4.42
N LEU A 141 2.58 3.73 -4.25
CA LEU A 141 3.17 2.79 -5.20
C LEU A 141 2.39 1.48 -5.28
N LEU A 142 2.00 0.91 -4.14
CA LEU A 142 1.24 -0.33 -4.12
C LEU A 142 -0.10 -0.17 -4.85
N LEU A 143 -0.79 0.95 -4.67
CA LEU A 143 -2.07 1.20 -5.34
C LEU A 143 -1.92 1.46 -6.84
N VAL A 144 -0.88 2.17 -7.26
CA VAL A 144 -0.66 2.49 -8.69
C VAL A 144 0.01 1.34 -9.43
N ASP A 145 1.11 0.79 -8.89
CA ASP A 145 1.98 -0.12 -9.64
C ASP A 145 1.61 -1.60 -9.46
N VAL A 146 0.93 -1.95 -8.36
CA VAL A 146 0.53 -3.34 -8.08
C VAL A 146 -0.97 -3.54 -8.30
N GLU A 147 -1.81 -2.60 -7.81
CA GLU A 147 -3.25 -2.69 -7.99
C GLU A 147 -3.72 -2.02 -9.30
N GLU A 148 -2.81 -1.41 -10.06
CA GLU A 148 -3.06 -0.79 -11.36
C GLU A 148 -4.19 0.26 -11.33
N LEU A 149 -4.40 0.92 -10.18
CA LEU A 149 -5.39 1.97 -10.04
C LEU A 149 -4.93 3.26 -10.71
N SER A 150 -5.86 3.96 -11.34
CA SER A 150 -5.61 5.30 -11.84
C SER A 150 -5.28 6.28 -10.71
N TYR A 151 -4.55 7.34 -11.01
CA TYR A 151 -4.25 8.38 -10.00
C TYR A 151 -5.50 9.01 -9.38
N LEU A 152 -6.62 9.04 -10.12
CA LEU A 152 -7.89 9.54 -9.60
C LEU A 152 -8.48 8.57 -8.56
N GLU A 153 -8.47 7.27 -8.84
CA GLU A 153 -8.93 6.26 -7.89
C GLU A 153 -8.04 6.25 -6.64
N VAL A 154 -6.71 6.30 -6.80
CA VAL A 154 -5.76 6.37 -5.68
C VAL A 154 -5.98 7.64 -4.84
N SER A 155 -6.30 8.77 -5.47
CA SER A 155 -6.69 10.01 -4.78
C SER A 155 -7.91 9.79 -3.88
N GLY A 156 -8.91 9.05 -4.37
CA GLY A 156 -10.09 8.65 -3.59
C GLY A 156 -9.74 7.69 -2.45
N VAL A 157 -8.96 6.63 -2.72
CA VAL A 157 -8.54 5.62 -1.73
C VAL A 157 -7.74 6.26 -0.59
N LEU A 158 -6.75 7.08 -0.94
CA LEU A 158 -5.87 7.71 0.04
C LEU A 158 -6.45 8.98 0.68
N ASN A 159 -7.55 9.50 0.12
CA ASN A 159 -8.17 10.77 0.51
C ASN A 159 -7.17 11.94 0.50
N VAL A 160 -6.40 12.07 -0.60
CA VAL A 160 -5.42 13.14 -0.83
C VAL A 160 -5.59 13.71 -2.23
N PRO A 161 -5.19 14.97 -2.49
CA PRO A 161 -5.24 15.55 -3.83
C PRO A 161 -4.47 14.72 -4.87
N ILE A 162 -4.94 14.66 -6.11
CA ILE A 162 -4.28 13.92 -7.20
C ILE A 162 -2.83 14.39 -7.45
N GLY A 163 -2.54 15.67 -7.21
CA GLY A 163 -1.18 16.21 -7.27
C GLY A 163 -0.27 15.59 -6.22
N THR A 164 -0.80 15.33 -5.02
CA THR A 164 -0.09 14.62 -3.93
C THR A 164 0.16 13.16 -4.31
N VAL A 165 -0.81 12.48 -4.94
CA VAL A 165 -0.58 11.11 -5.44
C VAL A 165 0.56 11.09 -6.46
N LYS A 166 0.53 12.00 -7.46
CA LYS A 166 1.60 12.09 -8.47
C LYS A 166 2.98 12.32 -7.86
N SER A 167 3.11 13.23 -6.90
CA SER A 167 4.37 13.50 -6.22
C SER A 167 4.84 12.32 -5.39
N ARG A 168 3.95 11.66 -4.63
CA ARG A 168 4.28 10.46 -3.84
C ARG A 168 4.75 9.30 -4.72
N VAL A 169 4.09 9.03 -5.83
CA VAL A 169 4.49 7.98 -6.77
C VAL A 169 5.84 8.30 -7.39
N SER A 170 6.05 9.55 -7.85
CA SER A 170 7.31 9.96 -8.47
C SER A 170 8.49 9.83 -7.50
N ARG A 171 8.35 10.36 -6.28
CA ARG A 171 9.39 10.28 -5.23
C ARG A 171 9.62 8.86 -4.75
N GLY A 172 8.54 8.11 -4.49
CA GLY A 172 8.64 6.72 -4.09
C GLY A 172 9.38 5.85 -5.11
N ARG A 173 9.11 6.04 -6.42
CA ARG A 173 9.84 5.34 -7.49
C ARG A 173 11.31 5.75 -7.55
N ALA A 174 11.64 7.02 -7.31
CA ALA A 174 13.02 7.48 -7.27
C ALA A 174 13.79 6.80 -6.13
N ILE A 175 13.26 6.84 -4.92
CA ILE A 175 13.87 6.21 -3.75
C ILE A 175 14.01 4.70 -3.94
N LEU A 176 12.94 4.03 -4.41
CA LEU A 176 12.96 2.59 -4.66
C LEU A 176 14.04 2.20 -5.69
N ARG A 177 14.16 2.98 -6.78
CA ARG A 177 15.20 2.78 -7.79
C ARG A 177 16.59 2.89 -7.19
N ASP A 178 16.84 3.89 -6.35
CA ASP A 178 18.15 4.13 -5.74
C ASP A 178 18.51 3.00 -4.75
N MET A 179 17.54 2.53 -3.95
CA MET A 179 17.71 1.36 -3.08
C MET A 179 18.01 0.09 -3.88
N LEU A 180 17.28 -0.16 -4.97
CA LEU A 180 17.49 -1.34 -5.81
C LEU A 180 18.76 -1.25 -6.68
N ALA A 181 19.20 -0.04 -7.05
CA ALA A 181 20.46 0.15 -7.78
C ALA A 181 21.67 -0.24 -6.93
N SER A 182 21.69 0.08 -5.65
CA SER A 182 22.74 -0.37 -4.72
C SER A 182 22.81 -1.89 -4.66
N PHE A 183 21.67 -2.55 -4.50
CA PHE A 183 21.55 -3.99 -4.50
C PHE A 183 22.00 -4.62 -5.84
N ALA A 184 21.58 -4.04 -6.98
CA ALA A 184 21.96 -4.54 -8.31
C ALA A 184 23.47 -4.44 -8.57
N LYS A 185 24.14 -3.40 -8.05
CA LYS A 185 25.62 -3.26 -8.11
C LYS A 185 26.31 -4.31 -7.25
N GLU A 186 25.87 -4.51 -6.02
CA GLU A 186 26.46 -5.51 -5.11
C GLU A 186 26.39 -6.93 -5.69
N ARG A 187 25.34 -7.24 -6.46
CA ARG A 187 25.16 -8.53 -7.15
C ARG A 187 25.76 -8.59 -8.57
N GLY A 188 26.39 -7.54 -9.04
CA GLY A 188 26.97 -7.50 -10.38
C GLY A 188 25.95 -7.56 -11.52
N ILE A 189 24.69 -7.23 -11.24
CA ILE A 189 23.60 -7.19 -12.25
C ILE A 189 23.76 -5.96 -13.14
N ILE A 190 24.28 -4.85 -12.58
CA ILE A 190 24.64 -3.63 -13.31
C ILE A 190 26.10 -3.27 -13.04
N PRO A 191 26.80 -2.60 -13.99
CA PRO A 191 28.16 -2.14 -13.79
C PRO A 191 28.30 -1.18 -12.61
N SER A 192 29.41 -1.25 -11.91
CA SER A 192 29.74 -0.37 -10.78
C SER A 192 29.91 1.07 -11.23
#